data_d9bb17d501effe793c1a8625698a138d
#
_entry.id   d9bb17d501effe793c1a8625698a138d
#
_cell.length_a   1.000
_cell.length_b   1.000
_cell.length_c   1.000
_cell.angle_alpha   90.00
_cell.angle_beta   90.00
_cell.angle_gamma   90.00
#
_symmetry.space_group_name_H-M   'P 1'
#
loop_
_entity.id
_entity.type
_entity.pdbx_description
1 polymer ?
#
loop_
_entity_poly.entity_id
_entity_poly.type
_entity_poly.pdbx_seq_one_letter_code
_entity_poly.pdbx_strand_id
1 'polypeptide(L)'
;NENFSKMFYIWANIYSFFTVSIFWVIIINIFKHESNNYYGIISAGGSIGAFAGATATRYFAESFNENGILLFGIFAISMLIIATFVGLRIIDEFNEDNQNTNKIGGGTFDSIKNIFLDNQIRNIAIFMHLWPALMTVHWITSIGIIDDWTSDSGSRINFFGLIDQIQIPLTLIIQLFLFN
;
A
#
# COMPACT_ATOMS: atom_id res chain seq x y z
N ASN A 1 -14.25 -10.62 20.77
CA ASN A 1 -13.28 -11.69 21.00
C ASN A 1 -11.88 -11.13 20.73
N GLU A 2 -11.19 -10.67 21.79
CA GLU A 2 -9.91 -9.95 21.72
C GLU A 2 -8.84 -10.66 20.88
N ASN A 3 -8.78 -11.98 20.99
CA ASN A 3 -7.82 -12.78 20.22
C ASN A 3 -8.12 -12.75 18.71
N PHE A 4 -9.39 -12.73 18.32
CA PHE A 4 -9.78 -12.62 16.92
C PHE A 4 -9.36 -11.27 16.32
N SER A 5 -9.57 -10.18 17.05
CA SER A 5 -9.16 -8.85 16.59
C SER A 5 -7.64 -8.73 16.41
N LYS A 6 -6.87 -9.32 17.33
CA LYS A 6 -5.41 -9.37 17.22
C LYS A 6 -4.96 -10.18 16.00
N MET A 7 -5.53 -11.36 15.80
CA MET A 7 -5.23 -12.20 14.62
C MET A 7 -5.60 -11.50 13.31
N PHE A 8 -6.76 -10.87 13.25
CA PHE A 8 -7.20 -10.12 12.08
C PHE A 8 -6.26 -8.96 11.77
N TYR A 9 -5.83 -8.21 12.79
CA TYR A 9 -4.89 -7.11 12.62
C TYR A 9 -3.54 -7.59 12.08
N ILE A 10 -2.98 -8.66 12.63
CA ILE A 10 -1.74 -9.25 12.15
C ILE A 10 -1.89 -9.71 10.69
N TRP A 11 -2.97 -10.42 10.38
CA TRP A 11 -3.24 -10.89 9.03
C TRP A 11 -3.39 -9.74 8.03
N ALA A 12 -4.13 -8.69 8.38
CA ALA A 12 -4.33 -7.53 7.52
C ALA A 12 -3.01 -6.81 7.19
N ASN A 13 -2.12 -6.67 8.16
CA ASN A 13 -0.80 -6.08 7.95
C ASN A 13 0.08 -6.95 7.04
N ILE A 14 0.16 -8.26 7.28
CA ILE A 14 0.91 -9.20 6.43
C ILE A 14 0.36 -9.15 5.00
N TYR A 15 -0.95 -9.19 4.84
CA TYR A 15 -1.63 -9.13 3.55
C TYR A 15 -1.30 -7.83 2.80
N SER A 16 -1.35 -6.68 3.46
CA SER A 16 -1.02 -5.38 2.86
C SER A 16 0.42 -5.34 2.34
N PHE A 17 1.39 -5.78 3.15
CA PHE A 17 2.78 -5.84 2.73
C PHE A 17 3.00 -6.76 1.54
N PHE A 18 2.37 -7.93 1.57
CA PHE A 18 2.49 -8.92 0.50
C PHE A 18 1.92 -8.39 -0.82
N THR A 19 0.74 -7.77 -0.77
CA THR A 19 0.07 -7.20 -1.94
C THR A 19 0.90 -6.10 -2.60
N VAL A 20 1.44 -5.18 -1.79
CA VAL A 20 2.31 -4.10 -2.30
C VAL A 20 3.60 -4.66 -2.90
N SER A 21 4.20 -5.67 -2.27
CA SER A 21 5.42 -6.31 -2.77
C SER A 21 5.19 -7.01 -4.11
N ILE A 22 4.10 -7.78 -4.24
CA ILE A 22 3.73 -8.44 -5.50
C ILE A 22 3.45 -7.40 -6.58
N PHE A 23 2.71 -6.35 -6.26
CA PHE A 23 2.43 -5.26 -7.20
C PHE A 23 3.71 -4.68 -7.79
N TRP A 24 4.70 -4.33 -6.96
CA TRP A 24 5.97 -3.80 -7.44
C TRP A 24 6.77 -4.80 -8.27
N VAL A 25 6.76 -6.08 -7.91
CA VAL A 25 7.40 -7.13 -8.71
C VAL A 25 6.77 -7.22 -10.11
N ILE A 26 5.45 -7.15 -10.21
CA ILE A 26 4.74 -7.15 -11.49
C ILE A 26 5.13 -5.93 -12.31
N ILE A 27 5.09 -4.72 -11.72
CA ILE A 27 5.44 -3.48 -12.40
C ILE A 27 6.88 -3.49 -12.93
N ILE A 28 7.83 -3.93 -12.10
CA ILE A 28 9.24 -4.02 -12.52
C ILE A 28 9.40 -5.01 -13.68
N ASN A 29 8.69 -6.13 -13.67
CA ASN A 29 8.76 -7.12 -14.74
C ASN A 29 8.13 -6.62 -16.05
N ILE A 30 7.04 -5.86 -15.99
CA ILE A 30 6.37 -5.31 -17.16
C ILE A 30 7.23 -4.22 -17.83
N PHE A 31 7.71 -3.27 -17.05
CA PHE A 31 8.34 -2.07 -17.61
C PHE A 31 9.86 -2.16 -17.78
N LYS A 32 10.53 -3.20 -17.25
CA LYS A 32 11.98 -3.45 -17.39
C LYS A 32 12.85 -2.17 -17.48
N HIS A 33 13.23 -1.75 -18.70
CA HIS A 33 14.14 -0.64 -18.98
C HIS A 33 13.45 0.72 -19.22
N GLU A 34 12.16 0.75 -19.50
CA GLU A 34 11.40 1.99 -19.76
C GLU A 34 10.71 2.56 -18.50
N SER A 35 11.07 2.05 -17.35
CA SER A 35 10.38 2.24 -16.09
C SER A 35 10.31 3.70 -15.60
N ASN A 36 11.31 4.54 -15.90
CA ASN A 36 11.39 5.89 -15.34
C ASN A 36 10.18 6.77 -15.72
N ASN A 37 9.65 6.62 -16.93
CA ASN A 37 8.56 7.44 -17.42
C ASN A 37 7.17 7.03 -16.88
N TYR A 38 7.03 5.79 -16.44
CA TYR A 38 5.73 5.24 -16.01
C TYR A 38 5.55 5.21 -14.49
N TYR A 39 6.62 5.18 -13.70
CA TYR A 39 6.53 5.11 -12.24
C TYR A 39 5.77 6.30 -11.64
N GLY A 40 5.98 7.50 -12.17
CA GLY A 40 5.27 8.70 -11.73
C GLY A 40 3.77 8.59 -11.91
N ILE A 41 3.32 8.14 -13.09
CA ILE A 41 1.90 7.98 -13.41
C ILE A 41 1.26 6.86 -12.58
N ILE A 42 1.96 5.73 -12.40
CA ILE A 42 1.50 4.61 -11.57
C ILE A 42 1.36 5.04 -10.11
N SER A 43 2.36 5.74 -9.57
CA SER A 43 2.32 6.29 -8.22
C SER A 43 1.18 7.31 -8.03
N ALA A 44 0.96 8.17 -9.03
CA ALA A 44 -0.15 9.12 -9.04
C ALA A 44 -1.51 8.40 -9.01
N GLY A 45 -1.67 7.30 -9.75
CA GLY A 45 -2.86 6.44 -9.70
C GLY A 45 -3.11 5.89 -8.28
N GLY A 46 -2.06 5.45 -7.60
CA GLY A 46 -2.11 5.02 -6.20
C GLY A 46 -2.59 6.14 -5.26
N SER A 47 -2.05 7.35 -5.43
CA SER A 47 -2.46 8.52 -4.63
C SER A 47 -3.92 8.90 -4.87
N ILE A 48 -4.41 8.86 -6.10
CA ILE A 48 -5.82 9.09 -6.43
C ILE A 48 -6.71 8.04 -5.78
N GLY A 49 -6.32 6.76 -5.84
CA GLY A 49 -7.03 5.67 -5.19
C GLY A 49 -7.09 5.84 -3.66
N ALA A 50 -5.98 6.22 -3.03
CA ALA A 50 -5.91 6.50 -1.60
C ALA A 50 -6.81 7.67 -1.20
N PHE A 51 -6.83 8.77 -1.98
CA PHE A 51 -7.72 9.90 -1.74
C PHE A 51 -9.20 9.51 -1.84
N ALA A 52 -9.56 8.74 -2.86
CA ALA A 52 -10.92 8.22 -3.01
C ALA A 52 -11.32 7.31 -1.85
N GLY A 53 -10.41 6.44 -1.39
CA GLY A 53 -10.61 5.58 -0.23
C GLY A 53 -10.81 6.35 1.06
N ALA A 54 -9.97 7.35 1.34
CA ALA A 54 -10.10 8.22 2.52
C ALA A 54 -11.44 8.98 2.51
N THR A 55 -11.83 9.50 1.35
CA THR A 55 -13.11 10.21 1.18
C THR A 55 -14.30 9.28 1.41
N ALA A 56 -14.27 8.08 0.84
CA ALA A 56 -15.30 7.06 1.06
C ALA A 56 -15.39 6.67 2.54
N THR A 57 -14.25 6.45 3.21
CA THR A 57 -14.19 6.10 4.63
C THR A 57 -14.87 7.14 5.48
N ARG A 58 -14.56 8.43 5.26
CA ARG A 58 -15.23 9.54 5.98
C ARG A 58 -16.73 9.57 5.73
N TYR A 59 -17.14 9.48 4.46
CA TYR A 59 -18.55 9.49 4.11
C TYR A 59 -19.33 8.37 4.79
N PHE A 60 -18.80 7.16 4.82
CA PHE A 60 -19.45 6.03 5.49
C PHE A 60 -19.47 6.20 7.02
N ALA A 61 -18.40 6.71 7.62
CA ALA A 61 -18.34 6.97 9.05
C ALA A 61 -19.34 8.02 9.50
N GLU A 62 -19.50 9.11 8.74
CA GLU A 62 -20.41 10.22 9.05
C GLU A 62 -21.88 9.86 8.78
N SER A 63 -22.17 9.08 7.71
CA SER A 63 -23.54 8.87 7.24
C SER A 63 -24.26 7.69 7.90
N PHE A 64 -23.54 6.68 8.39
CA PHE A 64 -24.14 5.39 8.75
C PHE A 64 -23.84 4.92 10.19
N ASN A 65 -23.16 5.72 11.00
CA ASN A 65 -22.76 5.35 12.36
C ASN A 65 -22.11 3.95 12.44
N GLU A 66 -22.54 3.09 13.38
CA GLU A 66 -21.98 1.75 13.55
C GLU A 66 -22.19 0.83 12.34
N ASN A 67 -23.28 0.98 11.59
CA ASN A 67 -23.53 0.22 10.37
C ASN A 67 -22.61 0.65 9.21
N GLY A 68 -22.07 1.85 9.25
CA GLY A 68 -21.17 2.38 8.25
C GLY A 68 -19.88 1.58 8.13
N ILE A 69 -19.37 1.07 9.23
CA ILE A 69 -18.17 0.23 9.26
C ILE A 69 -18.40 -1.08 8.48
N LEU A 70 -19.57 -1.70 8.65
CA LEU A 70 -19.92 -2.92 7.92
C LEU A 70 -20.09 -2.66 6.41
N LEU A 71 -20.81 -1.60 6.06
CA LEU A 71 -21.01 -1.21 4.66
C LEU A 71 -19.68 -0.85 3.98
N PHE A 72 -18.81 -0.13 4.69
CA PHE A 72 -17.46 0.16 4.21
C PHE A 72 -16.63 -1.11 4.01
N GLY A 73 -16.73 -2.09 4.91
CA GLY A 73 -16.08 -3.39 4.77
C GLY A 73 -16.54 -4.14 3.51
N ILE A 74 -17.85 -4.15 3.23
CA ILE A 74 -18.41 -4.76 2.00
C ILE A 74 -17.89 -4.03 0.76
N PHE A 75 -17.87 -2.69 0.78
CA PHE A 75 -17.33 -1.88 -0.30
C PHE A 75 -15.84 -2.18 -0.53
N ALA A 76 -15.03 -2.23 0.52
CA ALA A 76 -13.61 -2.55 0.43
C ALA A 76 -13.36 -3.95 -0.17
N ILE A 77 -14.14 -4.96 0.22
CA ILE A 77 -14.05 -6.31 -0.34
C ILE A 77 -14.42 -6.29 -1.84
N SER A 78 -15.46 -5.56 -2.24
CA SER A 78 -15.83 -5.46 -3.66
C SER A 78 -14.73 -4.82 -4.49
N MET A 79 -14.07 -3.76 -3.99
CA MET A 79 -12.92 -3.13 -4.64
C MET A 79 -11.72 -4.09 -4.75
N LEU A 80 -11.48 -4.89 -3.71
CA LEU A 80 -10.43 -5.90 -3.73
C LEU A 80 -10.66 -6.97 -4.81
N ILE A 81 -11.91 -7.43 -4.95
CA ILE A 81 -12.28 -8.39 -6.00
C ILE A 81 -12.03 -7.78 -7.38
N ILE A 82 -12.47 -6.54 -7.62
CA ILE A 82 -12.24 -5.83 -8.88
C ILE A 82 -10.74 -5.70 -9.15
N ALA A 83 -9.96 -5.26 -8.17
CA ALA A 83 -8.52 -5.13 -8.30
C ALA A 83 -7.84 -6.46 -8.64
N THR A 84 -8.31 -7.57 -8.05
CA THR A 84 -7.81 -8.92 -8.36
C THR A 84 -8.10 -9.31 -9.81
N PHE A 85 -9.31 -9.07 -10.31
CA PHE A 85 -9.65 -9.34 -11.71
C PHE A 85 -8.82 -8.52 -12.70
N VAL A 86 -8.62 -7.23 -12.40
CA VAL A 86 -7.76 -6.36 -13.22
C VAL A 86 -6.31 -6.87 -13.20
N GLY A 87 -5.79 -7.22 -12.03
CA GLY A 87 -4.45 -7.77 -11.88
C GLY A 87 -4.24 -9.07 -12.66
N LEU A 88 -5.21 -9.99 -12.61
CA LEU A 88 -5.14 -11.24 -13.38
C LEU A 88 -5.11 -10.96 -14.89
N ARG A 89 -5.93 -10.05 -15.39
CA ARG A 89 -5.90 -9.68 -16.83
C ARG A 89 -4.56 -9.10 -17.25
N ILE A 90 -3.94 -8.24 -16.44
CA ILE A 90 -2.63 -7.68 -16.71
C ILE A 90 -1.57 -8.79 -16.79
N ILE A 91 -1.64 -9.77 -15.89
CA ILE A 91 -0.70 -10.91 -15.88
C ILE A 91 -0.90 -11.80 -17.10
N ASP A 92 -2.14 -12.06 -17.50
CA ASP A 92 -2.45 -12.90 -18.67
C ASP A 92 -1.94 -12.24 -19.96
N GLU A 93 -2.21 -10.95 -20.16
CA GLU A 93 -1.75 -10.17 -21.32
C GLU A 93 -0.21 -10.11 -21.37
N PHE A 94 0.45 -9.96 -20.23
CA PHE A 94 1.90 -9.97 -20.13
C PHE A 94 2.51 -11.33 -20.44
N ASN A 95 1.89 -12.44 -20.03
CA ASN A 95 2.36 -13.78 -20.28
C ASN A 95 2.26 -14.20 -21.76
N GLU A 96 1.23 -13.72 -22.48
CA GLU A 96 1.10 -13.95 -23.92
C GLU A 96 2.25 -13.28 -24.70
N ASP A 97 2.66 -12.08 -24.30
CA ASP A 97 3.72 -11.31 -24.98
C ASP A 97 5.14 -11.82 -24.68
N ASN A 98 5.34 -12.51 -23.55
CA ASN A 98 6.67 -12.88 -23.03
C ASN A 98 6.93 -14.39 -22.94
N GLN A 99 6.43 -15.23 -23.86
CA GLN A 99 6.70 -16.68 -23.88
C GLN A 99 8.20 -17.08 -23.90
N ASN A 100 9.13 -16.12 -24.05
CA ASN A 100 10.57 -16.35 -24.16
C ASN A 100 11.44 -15.70 -23.07
N THR A 101 10.88 -15.24 -21.98
CA THR A 101 11.72 -14.63 -20.94
C THR A 101 12.23 -15.65 -19.94
N ASN A 102 13.56 -15.79 -19.88
CA ASN A 102 14.26 -16.51 -18.82
C ASN A 102 13.75 -16.03 -17.45
N LYS A 103 13.40 -16.98 -16.59
CA LYS A 103 12.99 -16.71 -15.20
C LYS A 103 14.03 -15.82 -14.55
N ILE A 104 13.65 -14.60 -14.22
CA ILE A 104 14.42 -13.74 -13.32
C ILE A 104 14.26 -14.36 -11.93
N GLY A 105 15.20 -15.23 -11.54
CA GLY A 105 15.14 -15.93 -10.26
C GLY A 105 16.54 -16.33 -9.85
N GLY A 106 17.16 -15.53 -8.98
CA GLY A 106 18.19 -16.02 -8.08
C GLY A 106 17.52 -16.79 -6.95
N GLY A 107 18.17 -17.85 -6.44
CA GLY A 107 17.67 -18.56 -5.27
C GLY A 107 17.50 -17.59 -4.08
N THR A 108 16.51 -17.82 -3.22
CA THR A 108 16.25 -16.97 -2.05
C THR A 108 17.51 -16.78 -1.18
N PHE A 109 18.32 -17.82 -1.07
CA PHE A 109 19.61 -17.79 -0.36
C PHE A 109 20.67 -16.95 -1.07
N ASP A 110 20.71 -16.95 -2.41
CA ASP A 110 21.64 -16.11 -3.16
C ASP A 110 21.28 -14.62 -3.01
N SER A 111 20.04 -14.29 -2.97
CA SER A 111 19.56 -12.92 -2.70
C SER A 111 19.99 -12.43 -1.31
N ILE A 112 19.84 -13.27 -0.29
CA ILE A 112 20.28 -12.94 1.09
C ILE A 112 21.82 -12.78 1.13
N LYS A 113 22.55 -13.66 0.47
CA LYS A 113 24.01 -13.58 0.40
C LYS A 113 24.48 -12.29 -0.29
N ASN A 114 23.80 -11.87 -1.34
CA ASN A 114 24.12 -10.65 -2.09
C ASN A 114 23.94 -9.37 -1.22
N ILE A 115 23.01 -9.35 -0.25
CA ILE A 115 22.87 -8.23 0.69
C ILE A 115 24.16 -8.02 1.49
N PHE A 116 24.88 -9.09 1.82
CA PHE A 116 26.13 -8.99 2.59
C PHE A 116 27.36 -8.72 1.70
N LEU A 117 27.33 -9.12 0.45
CA LEU A 117 28.47 -9.01 -0.47
C LEU A 117 28.50 -7.70 -1.26
N ASP A 118 27.31 -7.16 -1.63
CA ASP A 118 27.19 -5.95 -2.42
C ASP A 118 26.84 -4.75 -1.55
N ASN A 119 27.69 -3.73 -1.54
CA ASN A 119 27.50 -2.52 -0.76
C ASN A 119 26.26 -1.74 -1.17
N GLN A 120 25.91 -1.72 -2.46
CA GLN A 120 24.73 -1.00 -2.95
C GLN A 120 23.46 -1.69 -2.51
N ILE A 121 23.38 -3.02 -2.67
CA ILE A 121 22.24 -3.83 -2.22
C ILE A 121 22.07 -3.71 -0.71
N ARG A 122 23.17 -3.75 0.05
CA ARG A 122 23.16 -3.59 1.50
C ARG A 122 22.62 -2.23 1.93
N ASN A 123 23.06 -1.14 1.30
CA ASN A 123 22.58 0.20 1.63
C ASN A 123 21.10 0.37 1.34
N ILE A 124 20.60 -0.18 0.22
CA ILE A 124 19.19 -0.21 -0.11
C ILE A 124 18.41 -1.03 0.93
N ALA A 125 18.92 -2.21 1.32
CA ALA A 125 18.29 -3.04 2.32
C ALA A 125 18.20 -2.34 3.70
N ILE A 126 19.27 -1.65 4.13
CA ILE A 126 19.27 -0.85 5.37
C ILE A 126 18.23 0.27 5.28
N PHE A 127 18.18 1.02 4.17
CA PHE A 127 17.19 2.08 3.97
C PHE A 127 15.76 1.54 4.04
N MET A 128 15.50 0.41 3.35
CA MET A 128 14.20 -0.26 3.33
C MET A 128 13.79 -0.83 4.69
N HIS A 129 14.72 -1.06 5.62
CA HIS A 129 14.41 -1.43 7.00
C HIS A 129 14.15 -0.22 7.90
N LEU A 130 14.98 0.80 7.79
CA LEU A 130 14.87 1.99 8.64
C LEU A 130 13.61 2.79 8.38
N TRP A 131 13.22 2.94 7.11
CA TRP A 131 12.04 3.72 6.73
C TRP A 131 10.73 3.17 7.32
N PRO A 132 10.36 1.89 7.14
CA PRO A 132 9.15 1.34 7.74
C PRO A 132 9.21 1.32 9.28
N ALA A 133 10.38 1.10 9.87
CA ALA A 133 10.55 1.14 11.33
C ALA A 133 10.21 2.53 11.88
N LEU A 134 10.72 3.59 11.25
CA LEU A 134 10.40 4.97 11.61
C LEU A 134 8.91 5.26 11.46
N MET A 135 8.32 4.85 10.33
CA MET A 135 6.89 5.03 10.05
C MET A 135 6.02 4.29 11.06
N THR A 136 6.41 3.08 11.48
CA THR A 136 5.69 2.32 12.51
C THR A 136 5.72 3.03 13.86
N VAL A 137 6.87 3.55 14.29
CA VAL A 137 6.97 4.34 15.53
C VAL A 137 6.09 5.58 15.46
N HIS A 138 6.15 6.31 14.35
CA HIS A 138 5.31 7.49 14.13
C HIS A 138 3.80 7.13 14.19
N TRP A 139 3.40 6.07 13.52
CA TRP A 139 2.02 5.60 13.49
C TRP A 139 1.49 5.21 14.88
N ILE A 140 2.25 4.40 15.62
CA ILE A 140 1.87 3.98 16.97
C ILE A 140 1.74 5.20 17.90
N THR A 141 2.68 6.14 17.81
CA THR A 141 2.64 7.37 18.62
C THR A 141 1.41 8.21 18.27
N SER A 142 1.08 8.34 16.98
CA SER A 142 -0.09 9.08 16.52
C SER A 142 -1.41 8.48 17.03
N ILE A 143 -1.52 7.15 17.00
CA ILE A 143 -2.69 6.45 17.57
C ILE A 143 -2.84 6.76 19.05
N GLY A 144 -1.74 6.70 19.84
CA GLY A 144 -1.76 7.00 21.26
C GLY A 144 -2.29 8.43 21.55
N ILE A 145 -1.78 9.42 20.83
CA ILE A 145 -2.21 10.82 20.98
C ILE A 145 -3.71 10.97 20.67
N ILE A 146 -4.21 10.28 19.66
CA ILE A 146 -5.62 10.36 19.27
C ILE A 146 -6.51 9.62 20.26
N ASP A 147 -6.05 8.52 20.82
CA ASP A 147 -6.76 7.80 21.87
C ASP A 147 -6.96 8.65 23.14
N ASP A 148 -5.95 9.45 23.49
CA ASP A 148 -6.04 10.40 24.60
C ASP A 148 -6.99 11.56 24.30
N TRP A 149 -7.12 11.95 23.04
CA TRP A 149 -7.99 13.05 22.63
C TRP A 149 -9.48 12.65 22.58
N THR A 150 -9.82 11.47 22.08
CA THR A 150 -11.21 11.01 21.96
C THR A 150 -11.36 9.51 22.05
N SER A 151 -12.39 9.06 22.76
CA SER A 151 -12.78 7.64 22.81
C SER A 151 -13.77 7.25 21.71
N ASP A 152 -14.32 8.23 20.99
CA ASP A 152 -15.32 8.00 19.93
C ASP A 152 -14.67 7.51 18.64
N SER A 153 -15.05 6.32 18.20
CA SER A 153 -14.52 5.70 16.97
C SER A 153 -14.83 6.49 15.70
N GLY A 154 -16.01 7.10 15.62
CA GLY A 154 -16.40 7.92 14.47
C GLY A 154 -15.52 9.16 14.32
N SER A 155 -15.27 9.87 15.43
CA SER A 155 -14.38 11.03 15.48
C SER A 155 -12.95 10.67 15.08
N ARG A 156 -12.43 9.52 15.51
CA ARG A 156 -11.11 9.03 15.12
C ARG A 156 -11.01 8.78 13.61
N ILE A 157 -11.98 8.06 13.06
CA ILE A 157 -12.02 7.74 11.61
C ILE A 157 -12.12 9.04 10.80
N ASN A 158 -12.95 9.98 11.21
CA ASN A 158 -13.10 11.28 10.55
C ASN A 158 -11.78 12.07 10.58
N PHE A 159 -11.10 12.10 11.71
CA PHE A 159 -9.81 12.80 11.85
C PHE A 159 -8.73 12.21 10.94
N PHE A 160 -8.55 10.89 10.94
CA PHE A 160 -7.58 10.25 10.04
C PHE A 160 -7.93 10.46 8.56
N GLY A 161 -9.20 10.34 8.20
CA GLY A 161 -9.65 10.62 6.85
C GLY A 161 -9.42 12.07 6.42
N LEU A 162 -9.54 13.05 7.34
CA LEU A 162 -9.22 14.45 7.06
C LEU A 162 -7.72 14.64 6.79
N ILE A 163 -6.87 14.03 7.62
CA ILE A 163 -5.41 14.07 7.42
C ILE A 163 -5.06 13.51 6.05
N ASP A 164 -5.60 12.36 5.68
CA ASP A 164 -5.35 11.73 4.39
C ASP A 164 -5.83 12.60 3.24
N GLN A 165 -6.98 13.25 3.36
CA GLN A 165 -7.49 14.18 2.35
C GLN A 165 -6.60 15.41 2.13
N ILE A 166 -5.79 15.80 3.10
CA ILE A 166 -4.82 16.90 2.97
C ILE A 166 -3.48 16.37 2.48
N GLN A 167 -3.00 15.29 3.07
CA GLN A 167 -1.68 14.73 2.81
C GLN A 167 -1.56 14.15 1.40
N ILE A 168 -2.60 13.44 0.91
CA ILE A 168 -2.55 12.75 -0.36
C ILE A 168 -2.45 13.70 -1.55
N PRO A 169 -3.24 14.79 -1.67
CA PRO A 169 -3.06 15.77 -2.74
C PRO A 169 -1.71 16.46 -2.70
N LEU A 170 -1.18 16.77 -1.51
CA LEU A 170 0.16 17.31 -1.36
C LEU A 170 1.23 16.34 -1.90
N THR A 171 1.11 15.07 -1.56
CA THR A 171 1.99 14.01 -2.05
C THR A 171 1.90 13.89 -3.58
N LEU A 172 0.69 13.93 -4.13
CA LEU A 172 0.47 13.89 -5.58
C LEU A 172 1.17 15.06 -6.29
N ILE A 173 1.03 16.27 -5.75
CA ILE A 173 1.71 17.46 -6.31
C ILE A 173 3.22 17.24 -6.30
N ILE A 174 3.79 16.83 -5.17
CA ILE A 174 5.22 16.56 -5.06
C ILE A 174 5.68 15.49 -6.04
N GLN A 175 4.93 14.40 -6.19
CA GLN A 175 5.21 13.33 -7.15
C GLN A 175 5.24 13.86 -8.59
N LEU A 176 4.28 14.67 -8.98
CA LEU A 176 4.23 15.25 -10.32
C LEU A 176 5.41 16.20 -10.61
N PHE A 177 5.90 16.93 -9.59
CA PHE A 177 7.06 17.80 -9.75
C PHE A 177 8.41 17.06 -9.73
N LEU A 178 8.50 15.95 -9.03
CA LEU A 178 9.77 15.20 -8.93
C LEU A 178 10.00 14.24 -10.11
N PHE A 179 8.94 13.81 -10.81
CA PHE A 179 9.02 12.86 -11.92
C PHE A 179 8.86 13.50 -13.30
N ASN A 180 8.80 14.83 -13.38
CA ASN A 180 8.95 15.62 -14.60
C ASN A 180 10.36 16.23 -14.68
#